data_0d5edef3db99e270d1a4d499d9b6e460
#
_entry.id   0d5edef3db99e270d1a4d499d9b6e460
#
_cell.length_a   1.000
_cell.length_b   1.000
_cell.length_c   1.000
_cell.angle_alpha   90.00
_cell.angle_beta   90.00
_cell.angle_gamma   90.00
#
_symmetry.space_group_name_H-M   'P 1'
#
loop_
_entity.id
_entity.type
_entity.pdbx_description
1 polymer ?
#
loop_
_entity_poly.entity_id
_entity_poly.type
_entity_poly.pdbx_seq_one_letter_code
_entity_poly.pdbx_strand_id
1 'polypeptide(L)'
;MSKNRSWPVALSAIFAGIVIAIVQNKVIPCLSALQEAFSISMSAAGWLSSLFCIMSIIVSFPAAIITNRLGVKKTCLYSLLFAAAGSLLGICSRSVFLLMLSRIMEGVGAGLISIAVPSVISMWFPPEKRGLPTGLWSSWQYVAQALCFFFGVSLTDRYGWRGMWYAGLIALAAGIVLCVLIVRAPAPGEGYVDAEEQPNVSILSGLKSRHVWTASFSMFFFCFACFGFVTWAAQCWSETLGLTLDAANRYVSLFAIISLPIVVLAGVLMDRVDHRRFAACVCFGYIFAVCAAFVLPSARWVLIFVIVYPFFEGAVSTALWTIIPLTAEDGSGVSIAVALFTLTSNVGMLVGPPIIGAVADAFGWKACVVPLAIAMAIGTLMIAVTKEHQ
;
A
#
# COMPACT_ATOMS: atom_id res chain seq x y z
N MET A 1 -31.57 -4.86 19.67
CA MET A 1 -30.43 -5.20 20.54
C MET A 1 -29.20 -5.76 19.81
N SER A 2 -28.79 -5.26 18.62
CA SER A 2 -27.64 -5.82 17.86
C SER A 2 -26.50 -4.85 17.58
N LYS A 3 -26.53 -3.63 18.13
CA LYS A 3 -25.49 -2.59 17.90
C LYS A 3 -24.06 -2.95 18.37
N ASN A 4 -23.88 -4.04 19.11
CA ASN A 4 -22.60 -4.36 19.78
C ASN A 4 -21.66 -5.27 18.96
N ARG A 5 -22.06 -5.75 17.78
CA ARG A 5 -21.25 -6.72 17.01
C ARG A 5 -20.58 -6.14 15.75
N SER A 6 -21.00 -4.97 15.29
CA SER A 6 -20.41 -4.33 14.10
C SER A 6 -18.92 -4.05 14.26
N TRP A 7 -18.53 -3.49 15.41
CA TRP A 7 -17.13 -3.20 15.70
C TRP A 7 -16.23 -4.43 15.80
N PRO A 8 -16.54 -5.49 16.56
CA PRO A 8 -15.73 -6.71 16.56
C PRO A 8 -15.53 -7.30 15.18
N VAL A 9 -16.58 -7.34 14.35
CA VAL A 9 -16.49 -7.87 12.98
C VAL A 9 -15.59 -6.99 12.10
N ALA A 10 -15.80 -5.68 12.12
CA ALA A 10 -14.98 -4.74 11.35
C ALA A 10 -13.52 -4.76 11.78
N LEU A 11 -13.24 -4.70 13.09
CA LEU A 11 -11.87 -4.75 13.62
C LEU A 11 -11.16 -6.05 13.26
N SER A 12 -11.87 -7.19 13.30
CA SER A 12 -11.30 -8.48 12.88
C SER A 12 -11.01 -8.53 11.38
N ALA A 13 -11.87 -7.94 10.55
CA ALA A 13 -11.63 -7.83 9.11
C ALA A 13 -10.48 -6.86 8.79
N ILE A 14 -10.40 -5.71 9.48
CA ILE A 14 -9.28 -4.76 9.36
C ILE A 14 -7.98 -5.42 9.81
N PHE A 15 -7.98 -6.18 10.91
CA PHE A 15 -6.82 -6.93 11.36
C PHE A 15 -6.35 -7.94 10.30
N ALA A 16 -7.28 -8.65 9.63
CA ALA A 16 -6.93 -9.53 8.52
C ALA A 16 -6.22 -8.75 7.39
N GLY A 17 -6.67 -7.53 7.09
CA GLY A 17 -6.00 -6.64 6.14
C GLY A 17 -4.60 -6.24 6.61
N ILE A 18 -4.42 -5.84 7.88
CA ILE A 18 -3.10 -5.51 8.45
C ILE A 18 -2.16 -6.71 8.33
N VAL A 19 -2.63 -7.93 8.58
CA VAL A 19 -1.83 -9.15 8.42
C VAL A 19 -1.40 -9.35 6.96
N ILE A 20 -2.27 -9.13 6.00
CA ILE A 20 -1.91 -9.17 4.57
C ILE A 20 -0.88 -8.09 4.22
N ALA A 21 -1.00 -6.88 4.77
CA ALA A 21 -0.01 -5.82 4.58
C ALA A 21 1.34 -6.15 5.24
N ILE A 22 1.37 -6.86 6.39
CA ILE A 22 2.60 -7.40 6.98
C ILE A 22 3.26 -8.38 6.01
N VAL A 23 2.48 -9.30 5.42
CA VAL A 23 2.98 -10.25 4.41
C VAL A 23 3.53 -9.52 3.18
N GLN A 24 2.91 -8.42 2.76
CA GLN A 24 3.42 -7.57 1.68
C GLN A 24 4.78 -6.96 2.02
N ASN A 25 4.89 -6.33 3.19
CA ASN A 25 6.04 -5.50 3.57
C ASN A 25 7.21 -6.30 4.21
N LYS A 26 7.00 -7.55 4.60
CA LYS A 26 8.01 -8.38 5.31
C LYS A 26 9.33 -8.57 4.56
N VAL A 27 9.32 -8.44 3.23
CA VAL A 27 10.52 -8.64 2.38
C VAL A 27 11.48 -7.47 2.52
N ILE A 28 10.98 -6.25 2.66
CA ILE A 28 11.78 -5.03 2.57
C ILE A 28 12.90 -4.98 3.62
N PRO A 29 12.64 -5.21 4.94
CA PRO A 29 13.70 -5.14 5.95
C PRO A 29 14.76 -6.24 5.83
N CYS A 30 14.50 -7.32 5.07
CA CYS A 30 15.43 -8.43 4.89
C CYS A 30 16.01 -8.51 3.45
N LEU A 31 15.85 -7.45 2.63
CA LEU A 31 16.33 -7.45 1.25
C LEU A 31 17.84 -7.70 1.15
N SER A 32 18.66 -7.07 2.00
CA SER A 32 20.10 -7.29 2.03
C SER A 32 20.48 -8.74 2.34
N ALA A 33 19.80 -9.34 3.32
CA ALA A 33 20.00 -10.76 3.66
C ALA A 33 19.55 -11.70 2.53
N LEU A 34 18.52 -11.33 1.76
CA LEU A 34 18.08 -12.09 0.58
C LEU A 34 19.07 -11.95 -0.57
N GLN A 35 19.62 -10.75 -0.80
CA GLN A 35 20.66 -10.52 -1.80
C GLN A 35 21.90 -11.40 -1.53
N GLU A 36 22.34 -11.43 -0.28
CA GLU A 36 23.47 -12.27 0.13
C GLU A 36 23.14 -13.77 0.02
N ALA A 37 21.99 -14.22 0.54
CA ALA A 37 21.60 -15.63 0.57
C ALA A 37 21.42 -16.25 -0.82
N PHE A 38 20.99 -15.45 -1.80
CA PHE A 38 20.69 -15.92 -3.16
C PHE A 38 21.63 -15.34 -4.23
N SER A 39 22.60 -14.51 -3.85
CA SER A 39 23.54 -13.83 -4.75
C SER A 39 22.83 -13.09 -5.89
N ILE A 40 21.80 -12.30 -5.57
CA ILE A 40 20.97 -11.57 -6.54
C ILE A 40 21.27 -10.07 -6.52
N SER A 41 21.06 -9.43 -7.70
CA SER A 41 21.17 -7.98 -7.85
C SER A 41 20.07 -7.22 -7.07
N MET A 42 20.26 -5.92 -6.85
CA MET A 42 19.23 -5.07 -6.26
C MET A 42 17.96 -5.06 -7.11
N SER A 43 18.09 -5.07 -8.45
CA SER A 43 16.92 -5.16 -9.34
C SER A 43 16.12 -6.43 -9.09
N ALA A 44 16.75 -7.60 -8.96
CA ALA A 44 16.07 -8.87 -8.68
C ALA A 44 15.44 -8.88 -7.27
N ALA A 45 16.09 -8.30 -6.28
CA ALA A 45 15.55 -8.10 -4.94
C ALA A 45 14.36 -7.12 -4.94
N GLY A 46 14.41 -6.07 -5.75
CA GLY A 46 13.29 -5.16 -6.00
C GLY A 46 12.07 -5.90 -6.56
N TRP A 47 12.26 -6.83 -7.49
CA TRP A 47 11.17 -7.69 -7.97
C TRP A 47 10.57 -8.54 -6.85
N LEU A 48 11.35 -9.08 -5.92
CA LEU A 48 10.82 -9.82 -4.76
C LEU A 48 9.88 -8.98 -3.89
N SER A 49 10.15 -7.69 -3.74
CA SER A 49 9.25 -6.79 -3.00
C SER A 49 7.97 -6.48 -3.79
N SER A 50 8.05 -6.40 -5.11
CA SER A 50 7.00 -5.87 -6.00
C SER A 50 6.07 -6.91 -6.60
N LEU A 51 6.51 -8.16 -6.81
CA LEU A 51 5.74 -9.23 -7.47
C LEU A 51 4.40 -9.52 -6.79
N PHE A 52 4.31 -9.24 -5.50
CA PHE A 52 3.06 -9.28 -4.76
C PHE A 52 1.95 -8.44 -5.42
N CYS A 53 2.29 -7.31 -6.02
CA CYS A 53 1.33 -6.41 -6.67
C CYS A 53 0.70 -7.01 -7.94
N ILE A 54 1.40 -7.89 -8.66
CA ILE A 54 0.89 -8.46 -9.93
C ILE A 54 -0.45 -9.18 -9.70
N MET A 55 -0.48 -10.11 -8.75
CA MET A 55 -1.70 -10.86 -8.48
C MET A 55 -2.75 -10.02 -7.77
N SER A 56 -2.32 -9.03 -6.96
CA SER A 56 -3.24 -8.05 -6.39
C SER A 56 -4.01 -7.30 -7.49
N ILE A 57 -3.32 -6.88 -8.56
CA ILE A 57 -3.93 -6.23 -9.72
C ILE A 57 -4.92 -7.18 -10.42
N ILE A 58 -4.44 -8.37 -10.80
CA ILE A 58 -5.23 -9.34 -11.58
C ILE A 58 -6.48 -9.79 -10.83
N VAL A 59 -6.32 -10.06 -9.53
CA VAL A 59 -7.40 -10.60 -8.69
C VAL A 59 -8.40 -9.52 -8.27
N SER A 60 -8.00 -8.25 -8.19
CA SER A 60 -8.92 -7.16 -7.79
C SER A 60 -10.16 -7.06 -8.69
N PHE A 61 -10.03 -7.32 -9.99
CA PHE A 61 -11.17 -7.31 -10.91
C PHE A 61 -12.20 -8.42 -10.60
N PRO A 62 -11.82 -9.70 -10.50
CA PRO A 62 -12.78 -10.77 -10.15
C PRO A 62 -13.14 -10.79 -8.66
N ALA A 63 -12.36 -10.12 -7.78
CA ALA A 63 -12.58 -10.18 -6.34
C ALA A 63 -13.98 -9.70 -5.91
N ALA A 64 -14.53 -8.68 -6.57
CA ALA A 64 -15.90 -8.23 -6.31
C ALA A 64 -16.92 -9.34 -6.64
N ILE A 65 -16.79 -10.01 -7.79
CA ILE A 65 -17.64 -11.13 -8.19
C ILE A 65 -17.49 -12.29 -7.21
N ILE A 66 -16.26 -12.60 -6.82
CA ILE A 66 -15.95 -13.65 -5.85
C ILE A 66 -16.60 -13.32 -4.50
N THR A 67 -16.49 -12.07 -4.03
CA THR A 67 -17.06 -11.62 -2.76
C THR A 67 -18.57 -11.68 -2.77
N ASN A 68 -19.22 -11.29 -3.87
CA ASN A 68 -20.67 -11.37 -4.03
C ASN A 68 -21.18 -12.83 -4.05
N ARG A 69 -20.42 -13.74 -4.69
CA ARG A 69 -20.83 -15.16 -4.77
C ARG A 69 -20.53 -15.98 -3.51
N LEU A 70 -19.36 -15.78 -2.91
CA LEU A 70 -18.90 -16.58 -1.77
C LEU A 70 -19.24 -15.95 -0.42
N GLY A 71 -19.55 -14.64 -0.42
CA GLY A 71 -19.75 -13.83 0.78
C GLY A 71 -18.43 -13.37 1.42
N VAL A 72 -18.50 -12.26 2.17
CA VAL A 72 -17.35 -11.57 2.76
C VAL A 72 -16.51 -12.46 3.67
N LYS A 73 -17.12 -13.35 4.46
CA LYS A 73 -16.39 -14.26 5.37
C LYS A 73 -15.45 -15.19 4.62
N LYS A 74 -15.98 -15.88 3.60
CA LYS A 74 -15.18 -16.83 2.81
C LYS A 74 -14.10 -16.12 2.02
N THR A 75 -14.39 -14.93 1.48
CA THR A 75 -13.42 -14.13 0.75
C THR A 75 -12.26 -13.69 1.66
N CYS A 76 -12.53 -13.18 2.88
CA CYS A 76 -11.49 -12.87 3.86
C CYS A 76 -10.68 -14.13 4.23
N LEU A 77 -11.33 -15.26 4.45
CA LEU A 77 -10.65 -16.51 4.79
C LEU A 77 -9.74 -16.99 3.65
N TYR A 78 -10.23 -17.02 2.41
CA TYR A 78 -9.41 -17.40 1.25
C TYR A 78 -8.23 -16.46 1.02
N SER A 79 -8.42 -15.15 1.24
CA SER A 79 -7.31 -14.18 1.22
C SER A 79 -6.18 -14.62 2.16
N LEU A 80 -6.50 -14.90 3.42
CA LEU A 80 -5.52 -15.33 4.42
C LEU A 80 -4.91 -16.69 4.11
N LEU A 81 -5.70 -17.64 3.59
CA LEU A 81 -5.22 -18.99 3.22
C LEU A 81 -4.25 -18.94 2.04
N PHE A 82 -4.54 -18.16 0.99
CA PHE A 82 -3.61 -17.99 -0.13
C PHE A 82 -2.30 -17.33 0.33
N ALA A 83 -2.38 -16.32 1.18
CA ALA A 83 -1.19 -15.70 1.76
C ALA A 83 -0.40 -16.66 2.65
N ALA A 84 -1.06 -17.53 3.42
CA ALA A 84 -0.41 -18.55 4.24
C ALA A 84 0.27 -19.62 3.37
N ALA A 85 -0.40 -20.10 2.32
CA ALA A 85 0.18 -21.06 1.37
C ALA A 85 1.41 -20.47 0.66
N GLY A 86 1.32 -19.21 0.21
CA GLY A 86 2.46 -18.48 -0.36
C GLY A 86 3.61 -18.31 0.65
N SER A 87 3.29 -17.96 1.90
CA SER A 87 4.32 -17.82 2.94
C SER A 87 4.99 -19.15 3.29
N LEU A 88 4.24 -20.26 3.33
CA LEU A 88 4.81 -21.60 3.50
C LEU A 88 5.74 -21.97 2.34
N LEU A 89 5.30 -21.71 1.10
CA LEU A 89 6.14 -21.93 -0.09
C LEU A 89 7.43 -21.10 0.00
N GLY A 90 7.34 -19.85 0.48
CA GLY A 90 8.49 -18.98 0.68
C GLY A 90 9.49 -19.55 1.70
N ILE A 91 9.03 -20.05 2.84
CA ILE A 91 9.88 -20.69 3.86
C ILE A 91 10.63 -21.92 3.29
N CYS A 92 9.92 -22.73 2.49
CA CYS A 92 10.49 -23.93 1.89
C CYS A 92 11.37 -23.61 0.67
N SER A 93 11.44 -22.35 0.22
CA SER A 93 12.16 -21.99 -0.98
C SER A 93 13.67 -22.20 -0.83
N ARG A 94 14.27 -22.79 -1.88
CA ARG A 94 15.72 -22.97 -2.04
C ARG A 94 16.25 -22.24 -3.26
N SER A 95 15.39 -21.57 -4.01
CA SER A 95 15.73 -20.79 -5.20
C SER A 95 14.95 -19.49 -5.24
N VAL A 96 15.53 -18.49 -5.90
CA VAL A 96 14.88 -17.17 -6.13
C VAL A 96 13.55 -17.33 -6.86
N PHE A 97 13.50 -18.22 -7.86
CA PHE A 97 12.28 -18.47 -8.63
C PHE A 97 11.13 -18.94 -7.73
N LEU A 98 11.38 -19.89 -6.82
CA LEU A 98 10.37 -20.40 -5.91
C LEU A 98 9.93 -19.32 -4.91
N LEU A 99 10.87 -18.48 -4.47
CA LEU A 99 10.58 -17.34 -3.61
C LEU A 99 9.73 -16.28 -4.35
N MET A 100 10.02 -16.00 -5.62
CA MET A 100 9.20 -15.12 -6.46
C MET A 100 7.78 -15.67 -6.64
N LEU A 101 7.65 -16.98 -6.88
CA LEU A 101 6.34 -17.64 -6.99
C LEU A 101 5.55 -17.52 -5.68
N SER A 102 6.21 -17.64 -4.52
CA SER A 102 5.59 -17.42 -3.22
C SER A 102 4.99 -16.01 -3.09
N ARG A 103 5.69 -14.98 -3.57
CA ARG A 103 5.21 -13.60 -3.58
C ARG A 103 3.97 -13.40 -4.44
N ILE A 104 3.94 -14.05 -5.61
CA ILE A 104 2.78 -14.04 -6.51
C ILE A 104 1.57 -14.66 -5.80
N MET A 105 1.74 -15.81 -5.14
CA MET A 105 0.66 -16.46 -4.37
C MET A 105 0.15 -15.58 -3.22
N GLU A 106 1.03 -14.94 -2.48
CA GLU A 106 0.67 -14.00 -1.41
C GLU A 106 -0.14 -12.81 -1.94
N GLY A 107 0.17 -12.35 -3.15
CA GLY A 107 -0.53 -11.26 -3.84
C GLY A 107 -2.01 -11.57 -4.14
N VAL A 108 -2.38 -12.84 -4.33
CA VAL A 108 -3.80 -13.25 -4.45
C VAL A 108 -4.58 -12.84 -3.22
N GLY A 109 -3.99 -13.05 -2.03
CA GLY A 109 -4.57 -12.63 -0.76
C GLY A 109 -4.85 -11.13 -0.72
N ALA A 110 -3.92 -10.31 -1.19
CA ALA A 110 -4.09 -8.86 -1.22
C ALA A 110 -5.23 -8.39 -2.13
N GLY A 111 -5.34 -8.99 -3.31
CA GLY A 111 -6.44 -8.68 -4.23
C GLY A 111 -7.82 -8.99 -3.64
N LEU A 112 -7.95 -10.09 -2.92
CA LEU A 112 -9.21 -10.48 -2.28
C LEU A 112 -9.54 -9.58 -1.08
N ILE A 113 -8.57 -9.29 -0.19
CA ILE A 113 -8.82 -8.55 1.04
C ILE A 113 -9.17 -7.09 0.78
N SER A 114 -8.61 -6.50 -0.28
CA SER A 114 -8.86 -5.12 -0.66
C SER A 114 -10.33 -4.82 -0.99
N ILE A 115 -11.08 -5.84 -1.41
CA ILE A 115 -12.52 -5.75 -1.67
C ILE A 115 -13.33 -6.25 -0.47
N ALA A 116 -12.89 -7.33 0.18
CA ALA A 116 -13.65 -7.94 1.25
C ALA A 116 -13.81 -7.05 2.49
N VAL A 117 -12.76 -6.32 2.91
CA VAL A 117 -12.82 -5.47 4.11
C VAL A 117 -13.72 -4.25 3.92
N PRO A 118 -13.60 -3.45 2.85
CA PRO A 118 -14.56 -2.39 2.55
C PRO A 118 -16.01 -2.91 2.47
N SER A 119 -16.23 -4.10 1.89
CA SER A 119 -17.56 -4.73 1.84
C SER A 119 -18.08 -5.08 3.24
N VAL A 120 -17.23 -5.58 4.15
CA VAL A 120 -17.63 -5.79 5.56
C VAL A 120 -18.05 -4.47 6.20
N ILE A 121 -17.28 -3.40 5.99
CA ILE A 121 -17.59 -2.08 6.57
C ILE A 121 -18.94 -1.56 6.04
N SER A 122 -19.19 -1.65 4.73
CA SER A 122 -20.45 -1.19 4.14
C SER A 122 -21.67 -1.98 4.62
N MET A 123 -21.51 -3.29 4.84
CA MET A 123 -22.60 -4.14 5.33
C MET A 123 -22.96 -3.93 6.81
N TRP A 124 -22.00 -3.50 7.63
CA TRP A 124 -22.19 -3.38 9.08
C TRP A 124 -22.43 -1.96 9.57
N PHE A 125 -22.07 -0.93 8.77
CA PHE A 125 -22.21 0.47 9.16
C PHE A 125 -23.04 1.24 8.14
N PRO A 126 -23.99 2.08 8.61
CA PRO A 126 -24.71 3.00 7.73
C PRO A 126 -23.77 4.09 7.20
N PRO A 127 -24.06 4.72 6.03
CA PRO A 127 -23.18 5.69 5.37
C PRO A 127 -22.62 6.76 6.31
N GLU A 128 -23.45 7.31 7.21
CA GLU A 128 -23.10 8.41 8.12
C GLU A 128 -22.10 7.97 9.20
N LYS A 129 -21.89 6.65 9.40
CA LYS A 129 -21.00 6.09 10.43
C LYS A 129 -19.84 5.28 9.85
N ARG A 130 -19.66 5.27 8.53
CA ARG A 130 -18.56 4.56 7.85
C ARG A 130 -17.21 5.27 7.99
N GLY A 131 -17.18 6.57 8.28
CA GLY A 131 -15.96 7.37 8.31
C GLY A 131 -14.85 6.78 9.18
N LEU A 132 -15.15 6.49 10.46
CA LEU A 132 -14.15 5.96 11.39
C LEU A 132 -13.66 4.55 11.01
N PRO A 133 -14.50 3.53 10.73
CA PRO A 133 -14.01 2.21 10.31
C PRO A 133 -13.25 2.25 8.97
N THR A 134 -13.64 3.12 8.04
CA THR A 134 -12.89 3.32 6.78
C THR A 134 -11.54 3.99 7.04
N GLY A 135 -11.48 4.97 7.93
CA GLY A 135 -10.22 5.60 8.34
C GLY A 135 -9.26 4.61 9.00
N LEU A 136 -9.76 3.73 9.87
CA LEU A 136 -8.98 2.64 10.45
C LEU A 136 -8.51 1.64 9.37
N TRP A 137 -9.37 1.32 8.41
CA TRP A 137 -8.95 0.52 7.26
C TRP A 137 -7.82 1.18 6.48
N SER A 138 -7.93 2.46 6.20
CA SER A 138 -6.90 3.20 5.43
C SER A 138 -5.54 3.22 6.12
N SER A 139 -5.48 3.01 7.44
CA SER A 139 -4.22 2.94 8.20
C SER A 139 -3.47 1.60 8.09
N TRP A 140 -4.06 0.58 7.49
CA TRP A 140 -3.55 -0.80 7.48
C TRP A 140 -2.13 -0.94 6.96
N GLN A 141 -1.77 -0.22 5.90
CA GLN A 141 -0.43 -0.24 5.32
C GLN A 141 0.61 0.40 6.25
N TYR A 142 0.29 1.54 6.85
CA TYR A 142 1.20 2.24 7.76
C TYR A 142 1.50 1.41 9.02
N VAL A 143 0.47 0.77 9.60
CA VAL A 143 0.64 -0.11 10.76
C VAL A 143 1.53 -1.31 10.40
N ALA A 144 1.29 -1.96 9.28
CA ALA A 144 2.10 -3.09 8.83
C ALA A 144 3.54 -2.69 8.53
N GLN A 145 3.74 -1.55 7.87
CA GLN A 145 5.05 -1.00 7.57
C GLN A 145 5.85 -0.69 8.84
N ALA A 146 5.23 0.01 9.80
CA ALA A 146 5.85 0.30 11.09
C ALA A 146 6.32 -0.98 11.79
N LEU A 147 5.47 -2.01 11.86
CA LEU A 147 5.80 -3.30 12.49
C LEU A 147 6.95 -4.02 11.75
N CYS A 148 6.86 -4.11 10.41
CA CYS A 148 7.88 -4.79 9.61
C CYS A 148 9.25 -4.12 9.73
N PHE A 149 9.34 -2.81 9.61
CA PHE A 149 10.62 -2.12 9.71
C PHE A 149 11.17 -2.08 11.13
N PHE A 150 10.31 -2.01 12.15
CA PHE A 150 10.75 -1.98 13.55
C PHE A 150 11.33 -3.31 14.02
N PHE A 151 10.67 -4.42 13.68
CA PHE A 151 11.08 -5.76 14.13
C PHE A 151 11.90 -6.54 13.11
N GLY A 152 11.92 -6.09 11.84
CA GLY A 152 12.41 -6.89 10.72
C GLY A 152 13.88 -7.27 10.83
N VAL A 153 14.75 -6.32 11.14
CA VAL A 153 16.19 -6.60 11.26
C VAL A 153 16.47 -7.54 12.44
N SER A 154 15.88 -7.27 13.61
CA SER A 154 16.07 -8.12 14.78
C SER A 154 15.62 -9.57 14.54
N LEU A 155 14.54 -9.76 13.76
CA LEU A 155 14.08 -11.10 13.38
C LEU A 155 15.01 -11.74 12.34
N THR A 156 15.51 -10.94 11.41
CA THR A 156 16.44 -11.40 10.36
C THR A 156 17.79 -11.79 10.93
N ASP A 157 18.33 -11.03 11.86
CA ASP A 157 19.61 -11.32 12.54
C ASP A 157 19.52 -12.61 13.37
N ARG A 158 18.36 -12.86 14.01
CA ARG A 158 18.19 -14.00 14.91
C ARG A 158 17.82 -15.29 14.20
N TYR A 159 17.03 -15.23 13.12
CA TYR A 159 16.45 -16.39 12.45
C TYR A 159 16.75 -16.44 10.94
N GLY A 160 17.64 -15.56 10.44
CA GLY A 160 17.87 -15.35 9.03
C GLY A 160 16.65 -14.69 8.34
N TRP A 161 16.73 -14.49 7.04
CA TRP A 161 15.64 -13.90 6.26
C TRP A 161 14.29 -14.62 6.45
N ARG A 162 14.30 -15.94 6.73
CA ARG A 162 13.10 -16.74 7.01
C ARG A 162 12.36 -16.31 8.27
N GLY A 163 13.00 -15.61 9.20
CA GLY A 163 12.39 -15.06 10.40
C GLY A 163 11.16 -14.20 10.11
N MET A 164 11.23 -13.38 9.05
CA MET A 164 10.11 -12.56 8.60
C MET A 164 8.93 -13.37 8.03
N TRP A 165 9.21 -14.50 7.39
CA TRP A 165 8.15 -15.42 6.92
C TRP A 165 7.49 -16.17 8.07
N TYR A 166 8.26 -16.60 9.08
CA TYR A 166 7.69 -17.21 10.30
C TYR A 166 6.80 -16.23 11.05
N ALA A 167 7.24 -14.98 11.25
CA ALA A 167 6.43 -13.94 11.88
C ALA A 167 5.15 -13.68 11.09
N GLY A 168 5.25 -13.60 9.76
CA GLY A 168 4.10 -13.48 8.86
C GLY A 168 3.10 -14.64 8.99
N LEU A 169 3.58 -15.89 9.08
CA LEU A 169 2.72 -17.06 9.29
C LEU A 169 2.01 -17.05 10.64
N ILE A 170 2.69 -16.63 11.71
CA ILE A 170 2.08 -16.50 13.04
C ILE A 170 0.94 -15.45 12.98
N ALA A 171 1.21 -14.30 12.34
CA ALA A 171 0.18 -13.28 12.14
C ALA A 171 -0.99 -13.80 11.30
N LEU A 172 -0.72 -14.54 10.20
CA LEU A 172 -1.75 -15.16 9.37
C LEU A 172 -2.58 -16.18 10.14
N ALA A 173 -1.96 -17.01 10.97
CA ALA A 173 -2.69 -17.95 11.82
C ALA A 173 -3.64 -17.24 12.78
N ALA A 174 -3.18 -16.16 13.45
CA ALA A 174 -4.04 -15.33 14.27
C ALA A 174 -5.18 -14.68 13.47
N GLY A 175 -4.89 -14.17 12.27
CA GLY A 175 -5.89 -13.60 11.35
C GLY A 175 -6.94 -14.63 10.93
N ILE A 176 -6.54 -15.86 10.59
CA ILE A 176 -7.43 -16.96 10.22
C ILE A 176 -8.35 -17.32 11.40
N VAL A 177 -7.81 -17.46 12.60
CA VAL A 177 -8.59 -17.76 13.82
C VAL A 177 -9.65 -16.68 14.06
N LEU A 178 -9.24 -15.39 14.05
CA LEU A 178 -10.19 -14.28 14.24
C LEU A 178 -11.23 -14.20 13.11
N CYS A 179 -10.81 -14.44 11.87
CA CYS A 179 -11.72 -14.45 10.73
C CYS A 179 -12.77 -15.56 10.87
N VAL A 180 -12.37 -16.77 11.22
CA VAL A 180 -13.28 -17.91 11.39
C VAL A 180 -14.27 -17.67 12.53
N LEU A 181 -13.81 -17.13 13.65
CA LEU A 181 -14.62 -16.96 14.86
C LEU A 181 -15.53 -15.73 14.80
N ILE A 182 -15.07 -14.62 14.21
CA ILE A 182 -15.74 -13.32 14.40
C ILE A 182 -16.31 -12.78 13.08
N VAL A 183 -15.58 -12.90 11.94
CA VAL A 183 -16.05 -12.32 10.68
C VAL A 183 -17.26 -13.07 10.15
N ARG A 184 -18.33 -12.32 9.87
CA ARG A 184 -19.56 -12.85 9.27
C ARG A 184 -20.35 -11.74 8.56
N ALA A 185 -21.20 -12.13 7.65
CA ALA A 185 -22.24 -11.22 7.15
C ALA A 185 -23.30 -10.95 8.25
N PRO A 186 -23.93 -9.77 8.24
CA PRO A 186 -25.00 -9.48 9.17
C PRO A 186 -26.20 -10.40 8.92
N ALA A 187 -26.83 -10.84 10.00
CA ALA A 187 -28.12 -11.54 9.92
C ALA A 187 -29.24 -10.55 9.57
N PRO A 188 -30.41 -10.99 9.10
CA PRO A 188 -31.54 -10.11 8.86
C PRO A 188 -31.84 -9.25 10.09
N GLY A 189 -31.81 -7.91 9.93
CA GLY A 189 -32.03 -6.94 11.00
C GLY A 189 -30.78 -6.59 11.85
N GLU A 190 -29.61 -7.15 11.60
CA GLU A 190 -28.39 -6.86 12.35
C GLU A 190 -27.49 -5.77 11.73
N GLY A 191 -27.46 -5.66 10.42
CA GLY A 191 -26.56 -4.76 9.68
C GLY A 191 -27.30 -3.69 8.90
N TYR A 192 -26.52 -2.92 8.16
CA TYR A 192 -27.02 -2.03 7.13
C TYR A 192 -26.80 -2.70 5.78
N VAL A 193 -27.89 -3.02 5.10
CA VAL A 193 -27.84 -3.56 3.73
C VAL A 193 -28.24 -2.41 2.83
N ASP A 194 -27.30 -1.92 2.03
CA ASP A 194 -27.64 -1.01 0.95
C ASP A 194 -28.49 -1.80 -0.06
N ALA A 195 -29.77 -1.50 -0.09
CA ALA A 195 -30.70 -2.02 -1.08
C ALA A 195 -30.56 -1.30 -2.44
N GLU A 196 -29.57 -0.43 -2.57
CA GLU A 196 -29.32 0.21 -3.84
C GLU A 196 -28.69 -0.80 -4.81
N GLU A 197 -29.48 -1.17 -5.81
CA GLU A 197 -29.01 -1.76 -7.04
C GLU A 197 -27.79 -0.98 -7.51
N GLN A 198 -26.66 -1.69 -7.69
CA GLN A 198 -25.49 -1.04 -8.32
C GLN A 198 -25.97 -0.50 -9.66
N PRO A 199 -25.91 0.79 -9.91
CA PRO A 199 -26.33 1.36 -11.18
C PRO A 199 -25.54 0.65 -12.27
N ASN A 200 -26.18 0.36 -13.40
CA ASN A 200 -25.52 -0.19 -14.58
C ASN A 200 -24.38 0.73 -14.97
N VAL A 201 -23.18 0.41 -14.47
CA VAL A 201 -22.00 1.26 -14.61
C VAL A 201 -21.52 1.15 -16.05
N SER A 202 -21.68 2.20 -16.83
CA SER A 202 -21.07 2.27 -18.16
C SER A 202 -19.57 2.39 -18.01
N ILE A 203 -18.86 1.27 -18.19
CA ILE A 203 -17.39 1.20 -18.14
C ILE A 203 -16.75 2.24 -19.08
N LEU A 204 -17.41 2.53 -20.20
CA LEU A 204 -16.88 3.47 -21.19
C LEU A 204 -16.93 4.93 -20.75
N SER A 205 -17.86 5.38 -19.90
CA SER A 205 -17.97 6.80 -19.52
C SER A 205 -16.78 7.25 -18.68
N GLY A 206 -16.39 6.49 -17.66
CA GLY A 206 -15.24 6.81 -16.81
C GLY A 206 -13.89 6.75 -17.53
N LEU A 207 -13.73 5.84 -18.53
CA LEU A 207 -12.50 5.73 -19.31
C LEU A 207 -12.31 6.85 -20.35
N LYS A 208 -13.36 7.58 -20.74
CA LYS A 208 -13.29 8.68 -21.71
C LYS A 208 -12.76 9.98 -21.09
N SER A 209 -12.93 10.18 -19.78
CA SER A 209 -12.46 11.41 -19.12
C SER A 209 -10.92 11.47 -19.07
N ARG A 210 -10.35 12.46 -19.77
CA ARG A 210 -8.90 12.72 -19.71
C ARG A 210 -8.43 13.06 -18.29
N HIS A 211 -9.31 13.61 -17.46
CA HIS A 211 -8.99 14.03 -16.10
C HIS A 211 -8.87 12.84 -15.15
N VAL A 212 -9.63 11.77 -15.36
CA VAL A 212 -9.45 10.48 -14.69
C VAL A 212 -8.07 9.90 -14.99
N TRP A 213 -7.62 9.95 -16.26
CA TRP A 213 -6.31 9.45 -16.64
C TRP A 213 -5.16 10.29 -16.06
N THR A 214 -5.27 11.62 -16.10
CA THR A 214 -4.21 12.50 -15.55
C THR A 214 -4.06 12.33 -14.04
N ALA A 215 -5.15 12.24 -13.27
CA ALA A 215 -5.11 11.95 -11.84
C ALA A 215 -4.55 10.55 -11.55
N SER A 216 -4.97 9.54 -12.33
CA SER A 216 -4.50 8.16 -12.17
C SER A 216 -3.01 8.01 -12.48
N PHE A 217 -2.49 8.67 -13.52
CA PHE A 217 -1.06 8.68 -13.80
C PHE A 217 -0.25 9.48 -12.77
N SER A 218 -0.81 10.56 -12.20
CA SER A 218 -0.16 11.25 -11.07
C SER A 218 0.06 10.28 -9.90
N MET A 219 -0.93 9.45 -9.57
CA MET A 219 -0.80 8.42 -8.54
C MET A 219 0.20 7.32 -8.91
N PHE A 220 0.25 6.90 -10.19
CA PHE A 220 1.27 5.97 -10.67
C PHE A 220 2.67 6.50 -10.35
N PHE A 221 2.98 7.75 -10.73
CA PHE A 221 4.30 8.34 -10.51
C PHE A 221 4.62 8.55 -9.02
N PHE A 222 3.62 8.91 -8.23
CA PHE A 222 3.77 8.99 -6.78
C PHE A 222 4.09 7.62 -6.17
N CYS A 223 3.34 6.58 -6.51
CA CYS A 223 3.59 5.22 -6.00
C CYS A 223 4.93 4.66 -6.49
N PHE A 224 5.31 4.95 -7.74
CA PHE A 224 6.64 4.61 -8.26
C PHE A 224 7.75 5.24 -7.40
N ALA A 225 7.65 6.52 -7.11
CA ALA A 225 8.66 7.22 -6.32
C ALA A 225 8.65 6.80 -4.85
N CYS A 226 7.48 6.69 -4.23
CA CYS A 226 7.32 6.31 -2.83
C CYS A 226 7.85 4.91 -2.56
N PHE A 227 7.36 3.91 -3.29
CA PHE A 227 7.79 2.52 -3.09
C PHE A 227 9.21 2.27 -3.59
N GLY A 228 9.62 2.94 -4.67
CA GLY A 228 10.99 2.93 -5.14
C GLY A 228 11.98 3.43 -4.08
N PHE A 229 11.62 4.50 -3.35
CA PHE A 229 12.45 5.02 -2.26
C PHE A 229 12.35 4.15 -0.99
N VAL A 230 11.14 3.93 -0.47
CA VAL A 230 10.95 3.26 0.84
C VAL A 230 11.55 1.84 0.85
N THR A 231 11.51 1.14 -0.29
CA THR A 231 12.12 -0.19 -0.40
C THR A 231 13.63 -0.16 -0.16
N TRP A 232 14.31 0.88 -0.60
CA TRP A 232 15.77 0.96 -0.57
C TRP A 232 16.33 1.93 0.48
N ALA A 233 15.47 2.70 1.16
CA ALA A 233 15.88 3.74 2.09
C ALA A 233 16.86 3.26 3.15
N ALA A 234 16.56 2.15 3.82
CA ALA A 234 17.39 1.62 4.90
C ALA A 234 18.76 1.13 4.37
N GLN A 235 18.79 0.43 3.24
CA GLN A 235 20.03 -0.04 2.65
C GLN A 235 20.88 1.14 2.14
N CYS A 236 20.27 2.10 1.44
CA CYS A 236 20.95 3.31 1.00
C CYS A 236 21.62 4.05 2.15
N TRP A 237 20.92 4.27 3.25
CA TRP A 237 21.48 4.99 4.40
C TRP A 237 22.52 4.18 5.18
N SER A 238 22.40 2.86 5.18
CA SER A 238 23.43 1.99 5.75
C SER A 238 24.74 2.11 4.94
N GLU A 239 24.66 2.05 3.63
CA GLU A 239 25.84 2.06 2.76
C GLU A 239 26.45 3.47 2.58
N THR A 240 25.61 4.52 2.54
CA THR A 240 26.08 5.88 2.24
C THR A 240 26.40 6.73 3.47
N LEU A 241 25.69 6.49 4.59
CA LEU A 241 25.82 7.29 5.81
C LEU A 241 26.45 6.53 6.98
N GLY A 242 26.80 5.24 6.77
CA GLY A 242 27.41 4.39 7.81
C GLY A 242 26.48 4.05 8.97
N LEU A 243 25.16 4.15 8.78
CA LEU A 243 24.19 3.68 9.77
C LEU A 243 24.17 2.16 9.83
N THR A 244 23.91 1.58 11.01
CA THR A 244 23.56 0.16 11.07
C THR A 244 22.23 -0.07 10.37
N LEU A 245 22.04 -1.22 9.73
CA LEU A 245 20.80 -1.55 9.03
C LEU A 245 19.58 -1.51 9.99
N ASP A 246 19.76 -1.91 11.25
CA ASP A 246 18.73 -1.81 12.29
C ASP A 246 18.31 -0.36 12.55
N ALA A 247 19.30 0.54 12.76
CA ALA A 247 19.02 1.95 12.95
C ALA A 247 18.31 2.58 11.74
N ALA A 248 18.75 2.27 10.53
CA ALA A 248 18.14 2.76 9.31
C ALA A 248 16.69 2.28 9.16
N ASN A 249 16.42 0.99 9.42
CA ASN A 249 15.05 0.45 9.39
C ASN A 249 14.16 1.07 10.47
N ARG A 250 14.67 1.36 11.67
CA ARG A 250 13.92 2.08 12.71
C ARG A 250 13.56 3.49 12.27
N TYR A 251 14.44 4.20 11.59
CA TYR A 251 14.10 5.50 11.00
C TYR A 251 12.99 5.37 9.93
N VAL A 252 13.05 4.37 9.07
CA VAL A 252 11.97 4.12 8.09
C VAL A 252 10.65 3.73 8.77
N SER A 253 10.70 2.99 9.88
CA SER A 253 9.48 2.68 10.66
C SER A 253 8.79 3.93 11.20
N LEU A 254 9.57 4.97 11.56
CA LEU A 254 9.03 6.25 12.01
C LEU A 254 8.26 6.98 10.92
N PHE A 255 8.58 6.78 9.63
CA PHE A 255 7.76 7.34 8.53
C PHE A 255 6.31 6.92 8.67
N ALA A 256 6.07 5.61 8.79
CA ALA A 256 4.73 5.08 8.89
C ALA A 256 3.97 5.61 10.12
N ILE A 257 4.66 5.73 11.26
CA ILE A 257 4.08 6.25 12.49
C ILE A 257 3.72 7.75 12.36
N ILE A 258 4.62 8.54 11.77
CA ILE A 258 4.43 9.98 11.61
C ILE A 258 3.41 10.27 10.50
N SER A 259 3.34 9.46 9.44
CA SER A 259 2.36 9.62 8.36
C SER A 259 0.91 9.46 8.85
N LEU A 260 0.64 8.64 9.86
CA LEU A 260 -0.73 8.43 10.36
C LEU A 260 -1.46 9.73 10.76
N PRO A 261 -0.94 10.59 11.66
CA PRO A 261 -1.60 11.86 11.98
C PRO A 261 -1.60 12.83 10.80
N ILE A 262 -0.60 12.79 9.93
CA ILE A 262 -0.49 13.70 8.78
C ILE A 262 -1.57 13.43 7.75
N VAL A 263 -1.86 12.17 7.44
CA VAL A 263 -2.96 11.78 6.54
C VAL A 263 -4.30 12.34 7.03
N VAL A 264 -4.56 12.27 8.34
CA VAL A 264 -5.79 12.83 8.93
C VAL A 264 -5.81 14.36 8.84
N LEU A 265 -4.70 15.03 9.19
CA LEU A 265 -4.59 16.48 9.10
C LEU A 265 -4.70 16.99 7.66
N ALA A 266 -4.08 16.30 6.71
CA ALA A 266 -4.19 16.62 5.30
C ALA A 266 -5.65 16.50 4.80
N GLY A 267 -6.38 15.47 5.24
CA GLY A 267 -7.81 15.32 4.93
C GLY A 267 -8.63 16.51 5.42
N VAL A 268 -8.45 16.92 6.68
CA VAL A 268 -9.13 18.12 7.23
C VAL A 268 -8.74 19.40 6.50
N LEU A 269 -7.48 19.51 6.06
CA LEU A 269 -7.02 20.68 5.31
C LEU A 269 -7.63 20.72 3.91
N MET A 270 -7.78 19.57 3.26
CA MET A 270 -8.41 19.46 1.95
C MET A 270 -9.83 20.03 1.92
N ASP A 271 -10.60 19.90 2.99
CA ASP A 271 -11.95 20.48 3.10
C ASP A 271 -11.98 22.04 3.03
N ARG A 272 -10.82 22.70 3.16
CA ARG A 272 -10.69 24.16 3.27
C ARG A 272 -9.93 24.83 2.13
N VAL A 273 -9.31 24.06 1.24
CA VAL A 273 -8.41 24.55 0.19
C VAL A 273 -8.86 24.07 -1.20
N ASP A 274 -8.37 24.75 -2.25
CA ASP A 274 -8.49 24.25 -3.63
C ASP A 274 -7.69 22.93 -3.75
N HIS A 275 -8.41 21.84 -3.94
CA HIS A 275 -7.85 20.48 -3.91
C HIS A 275 -6.72 20.32 -4.93
N ARG A 276 -6.94 20.78 -6.17
CA ARG A 276 -5.96 20.67 -7.25
C ARG A 276 -4.69 21.47 -6.96
N ARG A 277 -4.84 22.73 -6.52
CA ARG A 277 -3.67 23.56 -6.19
C ARG A 277 -2.89 22.98 -5.02
N PHE A 278 -3.58 22.53 -3.99
CA PHE A 278 -2.95 21.87 -2.86
C PHE A 278 -2.19 20.61 -3.31
N ALA A 279 -2.82 19.73 -4.09
CA ALA A 279 -2.19 18.53 -4.61
C ALA A 279 -0.95 18.83 -5.46
N ALA A 280 -1.02 19.82 -6.35
CA ALA A 280 0.12 20.22 -7.16
C ALA A 280 1.27 20.77 -6.29
N CYS A 281 0.98 21.58 -5.28
CA CYS A 281 1.98 22.12 -4.34
C CYS A 281 2.66 21.01 -3.54
N VAL A 282 1.89 20.07 -2.97
CA VAL A 282 2.49 18.99 -2.17
C VAL A 282 3.24 17.98 -3.03
N CYS A 283 2.77 17.69 -4.26
CA CYS A 283 3.51 16.88 -5.22
C CYS A 283 4.84 17.53 -5.60
N PHE A 284 4.84 18.85 -5.84
CA PHE A 284 6.06 19.59 -6.12
C PHE A 284 7.04 19.55 -4.93
N GLY A 285 6.55 19.77 -3.71
CA GLY A 285 7.36 19.65 -2.50
C GLY A 285 7.91 18.24 -2.29
N TYR A 286 7.14 17.22 -2.65
CA TYR A 286 7.56 15.82 -2.54
C TYR A 286 8.75 15.48 -3.45
N ILE A 287 8.92 16.17 -4.60
CA ILE A 287 10.12 16.02 -5.45
C ILE A 287 11.39 16.26 -4.61
N PHE A 288 11.41 17.37 -3.88
CA PHE A 288 12.56 17.71 -3.05
C PHE A 288 12.74 16.72 -1.90
N ALA A 289 11.63 16.31 -1.26
CA ALA A 289 11.67 15.36 -0.16
C ALA A 289 12.25 14.01 -0.62
N VAL A 290 11.73 13.41 -1.69
CA VAL A 290 12.18 12.09 -2.14
C VAL A 290 13.62 12.14 -2.71
N CYS A 291 14.00 13.23 -3.39
CA CYS A 291 15.35 13.39 -3.90
C CYS A 291 16.37 13.61 -2.78
N ALA A 292 16.02 14.38 -1.75
CA ALA A 292 16.90 14.61 -0.61
C ALA A 292 17.32 13.32 0.08
N ALA A 293 16.47 12.32 0.10
CA ALA A 293 16.72 11.01 0.72
C ALA A 293 18.02 10.33 0.30
N PHE A 294 18.40 10.48 -0.97
CA PHE A 294 19.58 9.83 -1.57
C PHE A 294 20.85 10.70 -1.55
N VAL A 295 20.73 11.95 -1.11
CA VAL A 295 21.85 12.92 -1.09
C VAL A 295 22.08 13.55 0.28
N LEU A 296 21.55 12.96 1.35
CA LEU A 296 21.77 13.44 2.70
C LEU A 296 23.27 13.52 3.01
N PRO A 297 23.75 14.66 3.54
CA PRO A 297 25.20 14.87 3.74
C PRO A 297 25.75 14.10 4.94
N SER A 298 24.93 13.68 5.89
CA SER A 298 25.32 12.90 7.07
C SER A 298 24.13 12.29 7.77
N ALA A 299 24.38 11.31 8.65
CA ALA A 299 23.35 10.61 9.44
C ALA A 299 22.49 11.54 10.32
N ARG A 300 23.02 12.72 10.73
CA ARG A 300 22.26 13.69 11.53
C ARG A 300 21.05 14.25 10.79
N TRP A 301 21.13 14.37 9.47
CA TRP A 301 20.03 14.87 8.64
C TRP A 301 18.90 13.86 8.48
N VAL A 302 19.16 12.57 8.72
CA VAL A 302 18.13 11.54 8.66
C VAL A 302 16.99 11.83 9.63
N LEU A 303 17.28 12.33 10.84
CA LEU A 303 16.25 12.66 11.82
C LEU A 303 15.33 13.78 11.34
N ILE A 304 15.88 14.83 10.73
CA ILE A 304 15.08 15.92 10.13
C ILE A 304 14.27 15.38 8.96
N PHE A 305 14.90 14.58 8.14
CA PHE A 305 14.26 13.96 6.98
C PHE A 305 13.08 13.08 7.38
N VAL A 306 13.21 12.29 8.46
CA VAL A 306 12.16 11.42 9.02
C VAL A 306 10.91 12.21 9.44
N ILE A 307 11.04 13.48 9.77
CA ILE A 307 9.90 14.35 10.11
C ILE A 307 9.30 14.97 8.83
N VAL A 308 10.15 15.42 7.92
CA VAL A 308 9.73 16.18 6.72
C VAL A 308 9.12 15.28 5.65
N TYR A 309 9.74 14.13 5.38
CA TYR A 309 9.29 13.22 4.32
C TYR A 309 7.85 12.73 4.50
N PRO A 310 7.44 12.22 5.70
CA PRO A 310 6.07 11.77 5.91
C PRO A 310 5.02 12.86 5.72
N PHE A 311 5.38 14.12 5.98
CA PHE A 311 4.48 15.24 5.75
C PHE A 311 4.09 15.34 4.27
N PHE A 312 5.06 15.32 3.37
CA PHE A 312 4.77 15.38 1.94
C PHE A 312 4.15 14.08 1.43
N GLU A 313 4.63 12.92 1.87
CA GLU A 313 4.11 11.61 1.47
C GLU A 313 2.63 11.46 1.84
N GLY A 314 2.28 11.71 3.10
CA GLY A 314 0.90 11.62 3.57
C GLY A 314 -0.02 12.66 2.93
N ALA A 315 0.47 13.90 2.74
CA ALA A 315 -0.30 14.96 2.09
C ALA A 315 -0.57 14.66 0.60
N VAL A 316 0.43 14.17 -0.16
CA VAL A 316 0.26 13.78 -1.56
C VAL A 316 -0.73 12.63 -1.68
N SER A 317 -0.55 11.58 -0.88
CA SER A 317 -1.45 10.42 -0.89
C SER A 317 -2.89 10.86 -0.64
N THR A 318 -3.13 11.63 0.42
CA THR A 318 -4.48 12.12 0.77
C THR A 318 -5.08 12.99 -0.33
N ALA A 319 -4.30 13.94 -0.87
CA ALA A 319 -4.76 14.85 -1.90
C ALA A 319 -5.19 14.10 -3.18
N LEU A 320 -4.39 13.13 -3.64
CA LEU A 320 -4.70 12.35 -4.83
C LEU A 320 -5.94 11.47 -4.64
N TRP A 321 -6.11 10.83 -3.47
CA TRP A 321 -7.30 10.06 -3.14
C TRP A 321 -8.56 10.91 -3.05
N THR A 322 -8.46 12.17 -2.61
CA THR A 322 -9.60 13.09 -2.53
C THR A 322 -10.02 13.59 -3.90
N ILE A 323 -9.07 13.84 -4.80
CA ILE A 323 -9.37 14.39 -6.13
C ILE A 323 -10.00 13.36 -7.07
N ILE A 324 -9.60 12.09 -7.00
CA ILE A 324 -10.01 11.10 -8.02
C ILE A 324 -11.53 10.97 -8.19
N PRO A 325 -12.36 10.91 -7.14
CA PRO A 325 -13.82 10.89 -7.31
C PRO A 325 -14.37 12.14 -8.00
N LEU A 326 -13.69 13.29 -7.82
CA LEU A 326 -14.11 14.57 -8.36
C LEU A 326 -13.74 14.76 -9.85
N THR A 327 -12.98 13.83 -10.45
CA THR A 327 -12.61 13.87 -11.88
C THR A 327 -13.61 13.16 -12.77
N ALA A 328 -14.58 12.44 -12.21
CA ALA A 328 -15.66 11.79 -12.96
C ALA A 328 -16.75 12.80 -13.30
N GLU A 329 -17.26 12.72 -14.52
CA GLU A 329 -18.31 13.62 -15.02
C GLU A 329 -19.69 13.26 -14.48
N ASP A 330 -19.89 12.02 -14.07
CA ASP A 330 -21.13 11.50 -13.53
C ASP A 330 -20.87 10.50 -12.38
N GLY A 331 -21.88 10.26 -11.55
CA GLY A 331 -21.78 9.33 -10.43
C GLY A 331 -21.44 7.90 -10.83
N SER A 332 -21.79 7.49 -12.06
CA SER A 332 -21.48 6.15 -12.59
C SER A 332 -19.99 6.01 -12.96
N GLY A 333 -19.33 7.11 -13.32
CA GLY A 333 -17.91 7.17 -13.66
C GLY A 333 -16.98 7.10 -12.45
N VAL A 334 -17.44 7.45 -11.24
CA VAL A 334 -16.61 7.49 -10.02
C VAL A 334 -15.99 6.13 -9.70
N SER A 335 -16.76 5.06 -9.77
CA SER A 335 -16.26 3.71 -9.47
C SER A 335 -15.15 3.29 -10.43
N ILE A 336 -15.25 3.68 -11.70
CA ILE A 336 -14.25 3.38 -12.74
C ILE A 336 -13.01 4.25 -12.55
N ALA A 337 -13.19 5.52 -12.21
CA ALA A 337 -12.08 6.41 -11.88
C ALA A 337 -11.25 5.84 -10.71
N VAL A 338 -11.89 5.41 -9.63
CA VAL A 338 -11.25 4.79 -8.48
C VAL A 338 -10.57 3.46 -8.85
N ALA A 339 -11.20 2.64 -9.69
CA ALA A 339 -10.61 1.38 -10.16
C ALA A 339 -9.35 1.62 -11.01
N LEU A 340 -9.38 2.56 -11.95
CA LEU A 340 -8.24 2.93 -12.78
C LEU A 340 -7.10 3.51 -11.94
N PHE A 341 -7.43 4.38 -11.00
CA PHE A 341 -6.50 4.98 -10.04
C PHE A 341 -5.81 3.91 -9.18
N THR A 342 -6.56 2.92 -8.67
CA THR A 342 -6.03 1.79 -7.92
C THR A 342 -5.13 0.91 -8.79
N LEU A 343 -5.53 0.66 -10.03
CA LEU A 343 -4.74 -0.10 -11.00
C LEU A 343 -3.39 0.58 -11.24
N THR A 344 -3.40 1.87 -11.58
CA THR A 344 -2.18 2.63 -11.88
C THR A 344 -1.27 2.75 -10.65
N SER A 345 -1.83 2.91 -9.43
CA SER A 345 -1.06 2.90 -8.19
C SER A 345 -0.32 1.58 -7.98
N ASN A 346 -0.99 0.46 -8.17
CA ASN A 346 -0.36 -0.87 -8.04
C ASN A 346 0.73 -1.10 -9.10
N VAL A 347 0.54 -0.59 -10.33
CA VAL A 347 1.59 -0.67 -11.37
C VAL A 347 2.80 0.19 -10.96
N GLY A 348 2.59 1.37 -10.39
CA GLY A 348 3.68 2.19 -9.84
C GLY A 348 4.47 1.48 -8.76
N MET A 349 3.77 0.86 -7.79
CA MET A 349 4.38 0.02 -6.75
C MET A 349 5.16 -1.18 -7.32
N LEU A 350 4.64 -1.77 -8.40
CA LEU A 350 5.27 -2.93 -9.04
C LEU A 350 6.60 -2.58 -9.68
N VAL A 351 6.68 -1.47 -10.41
CA VAL A 351 7.86 -1.15 -11.23
C VAL A 351 8.89 -0.27 -10.50
N GLY A 352 8.48 0.47 -9.46
CA GLY A 352 9.37 1.38 -8.72
C GLY A 352 10.60 0.68 -8.13
N PRO A 353 10.45 -0.28 -7.20
CA PRO A 353 11.59 -0.91 -6.53
C PRO A 353 12.61 -1.57 -7.47
N PRO A 354 12.21 -2.37 -8.49
CA PRO A 354 13.21 -2.99 -9.38
C PRO A 354 13.93 -1.98 -10.26
N ILE A 355 13.26 -0.91 -10.71
CA ILE A 355 13.92 0.13 -11.53
C ILE A 355 14.92 0.92 -10.68
N ILE A 356 14.54 1.35 -9.47
CA ILE A 356 15.45 2.07 -8.56
C ILE A 356 16.63 1.16 -8.15
N GLY A 357 16.37 -0.13 -7.89
CA GLY A 357 17.43 -1.10 -7.62
C GLY A 357 18.39 -1.26 -8.79
N ALA A 358 17.89 -1.34 -10.03
CA ALA A 358 18.72 -1.42 -11.21
C ALA A 358 19.59 -0.16 -11.44
N VAL A 359 19.04 1.03 -11.16
CA VAL A 359 19.79 2.28 -11.23
C VAL A 359 20.87 2.33 -10.14
N ALA A 360 20.55 1.88 -8.92
CA ALA A 360 21.50 1.81 -7.83
C ALA A 360 22.65 0.83 -8.13
N ASP A 361 22.33 -0.36 -8.68
CA ASP A 361 23.33 -1.35 -9.12
C ASP A 361 24.29 -0.79 -10.21
N ALA A 362 23.74 -0.06 -11.19
CA ALA A 362 24.51 0.40 -12.35
C ALA A 362 25.28 1.71 -12.11
N PHE A 363 24.70 2.64 -11.36
CA PHE A 363 25.16 4.03 -11.26
C PHE A 363 25.31 4.53 -9.82
N GLY A 364 25.00 3.69 -8.82
CA GLY A 364 25.05 4.03 -7.40
C GLY A 364 23.83 4.85 -6.92
N TRP A 365 23.73 4.99 -5.59
CA TRP A 365 22.56 5.57 -4.92
C TRP A 365 22.22 6.99 -5.35
N LYS A 366 23.21 7.85 -5.59
CA LYS A 366 22.97 9.25 -5.99
C LYS A 366 22.24 9.36 -7.34
N ALA A 367 22.45 8.41 -8.24
CA ALA A 367 21.80 8.41 -9.54
C ALA A 367 20.29 8.13 -9.44
N CYS A 368 19.81 7.50 -8.35
CA CYS A 368 18.41 7.23 -8.12
C CYS A 368 17.56 8.50 -8.03
N VAL A 369 18.17 9.64 -7.72
CA VAL A 369 17.49 10.96 -7.73
C VAL A 369 16.86 11.26 -9.09
N VAL A 370 17.52 10.89 -10.19
CA VAL A 370 17.08 11.27 -11.54
C VAL A 370 15.72 10.64 -11.91
N PRO A 371 15.53 9.31 -11.87
CA PRO A 371 14.24 8.71 -12.21
C PRO A 371 13.13 9.13 -11.25
N LEU A 372 13.44 9.36 -9.96
CA LEU A 372 12.46 9.81 -8.98
C LEU A 372 12.00 11.24 -9.22
N ALA A 373 12.95 12.14 -9.50
CA ALA A 373 12.65 13.54 -9.84
C ALA A 373 11.81 13.65 -11.12
N ILE A 374 12.20 12.91 -12.17
CA ILE A 374 11.46 12.89 -13.45
C ILE A 374 10.04 12.35 -13.23
N ALA A 375 9.90 11.22 -12.55
CA ALA A 375 8.60 10.62 -12.27
C ALA A 375 7.68 11.59 -11.52
N MET A 376 8.17 12.20 -10.44
CA MET A 376 7.37 13.14 -9.66
C MET A 376 7.11 14.47 -10.38
N ALA A 377 8.03 14.95 -11.21
CA ALA A 377 7.78 16.13 -12.05
C ALA A 377 6.65 15.87 -13.05
N ILE A 378 6.63 14.71 -13.71
CA ILE A 378 5.53 14.31 -14.59
C ILE A 378 4.24 14.17 -13.78
N GLY A 379 4.25 13.51 -12.63
CA GLY A 379 3.10 13.36 -11.74
C GLY A 379 2.53 14.73 -11.31
N THR A 380 3.40 15.67 -10.97
CA THR A 380 3.00 17.04 -10.60
C THR A 380 2.35 17.78 -11.77
N LEU A 381 2.91 17.67 -12.98
CA LEU A 381 2.33 18.25 -14.18
C LEU A 381 0.95 17.63 -14.50
N MET A 382 0.82 16.30 -14.35
CA MET A 382 -0.44 15.60 -14.58
C MET A 382 -1.54 16.09 -13.64
N ILE A 383 -1.28 16.24 -12.34
CA ILE A 383 -2.30 16.72 -11.40
C ILE A 383 -2.59 18.23 -11.61
N ALA A 384 -1.60 19.03 -12.00
CA ALA A 384 -1.79 20.45 -12.25
C ALA A 384 -2.73 20.74 -13.44
N VAL A 385 -2.80 19.83 -14.44
CA VAL A 385 -3.70 19.93 -15.59
C VAL A 385 -5.04 19.21 -15.38
N THR A 386 -5.21 18.47 -14.30
CA THR A 386 -6.46 17.80 -13.95
C THR A 386 -7.52 18.83 -13.60
N LYS A 387 -8.75 18.65 -14.06
CA LYS A 387 -9.91 19.48 -13.67
C LYS A 387 -10.86 18.64 -12.81
N GLU A 388 -11.42 19.28 -11.83
CA GLU A 388 -12.50 18.75 -11.00
C GLU A 388 -13.82 19.11 -11.67
N HIS A 389 -14.74 18.15 -11.76
CA HIS A 389 -16.13 18.39 -12.12
C HIS A 389 -16.90 18.57 -10.81
N GLN A 390 -17.46 19.76 -10.60
CA GLN A 390 -18.30 20.11 -9.45
C GLN A 390 -19.71 19.57 -9.59
#